data_19918c69734e956890d6a5019d6664a2
#
_entry.id   19918c69734e956890d6a5019d6664a2
#
_cell.length_a   1.000
_cell.length_b   1.000
_cell.length_c   1.000
_cell.angle_alpha   90.00
_cell.angle_beta   90.00
_cell.angle_gamma   90.00
#
_symmetry.space_group_name_H-M   'P 1'
#
loop_
_entity.id
_entity.type
_entity.pdbx_description
1 polymer ?
#
loop_
_entity_poly.entity_id
_entity_poly.type
_entity_poly.pdbx_seq_one_letter_code
_entity_poly.pdbx_strand_id
1 'polypeptide(L)'
;NEKGINNLKFIIMGDGPLKEEFENYAEEKKVDCQFTGRLEYEKMVGLLCSCDIAVNPIKKGSAGSIINKVGDYAAAGIPVVNTQENLEYKNILEKYNAGINVKNESFIDTANAIETLYNDKRIRIKYGENNRKLAEEKFDRKKTYNQIVKTIEGN
;
A
#
# COMPACT_ATOMS: atom_id res chain seq x y z
N ASN A 1 2.15 -11.47 16.51
CA ASN A 1 1.73 -12.26 17.68
C ASN A 1 1.99 -11.58 19.02
N GLU A 2 3.01 -10.71 19.14
CA GLU A 2 3.30 -9.98 20.41
C GLU A 2 2.16 -9.05 20.84
N LYS A 3 1.33 -8.58 19.89
CA LYS A 3 0.18 -7.70 20.15
C LYS A 3 -1.15 -8.44 20.33
N GLY A 4 -1.16 -9.76 20.31
CA GLY A 4 -2.37 -10.57 20.51
C GLY A 4 -3.39 -10.50 19.38
N ILE A 5 -3.03 -10.02 18.19
CA ILE A 5 -3.90 -9.97 17.03
C ILE A 5 -3.86 -11.34 16.34
N ASN A 6 -4.98 -12.08 16.40
CA ASN A 6 -5.04 -13.47 15.94
C ASN A 6 -5.70 -13.66 14.56
N ASN A 7 -6.31 -12.59 14.01
CA ASN A 7 -7.09 -12.66 12.75
C ASN A 7 -6.46 -11.82 11.63
N LEU A 8 -5.14 -11.73 11.61
CA LEU A 8 -4.41 -11.00 10.60
C LEU A 8 -3.74 -12.00 9.66
N LYS A 9 -4.02 -11.88 8.37
CA LYS A 9 -3.36 -12.64 7.31
C LYS A 9 -2.60 -11.71 6.40
N PHE A 10 -1.34 -12.02 6.13
CA PHE A 10 -0.53 -11.31 5.14
C PHE A 10 -0.61 -12.00 3.78
N ILE A 11 -0.82 -11.22 2.73
CA ILE A 11 -0.78 -11.70 1.35
C ILE A 11 0.37 -10.99 0.64
N ILE A 12 1.37 -11.74 0.26
CA ILE A 12 2.56 -11.27 -0.45
C ILE A 12 2.44 -11.66 -1.92
N MET A 13 2.11 -10.65 -2.75
CA MET A 13 1.94 -10.82 -4.19
C MET A 13 3.21 -10.42 -4.93
N GLY A 14 3.87 -11.40 -5.51
CA GLY A 14 5.12 -11.19 -6.23
C GLY A 14 6.06 -12.36 -6.12
N ASP A 15 7.16 -12.25 -6.81
CA ASP A 15 8.22 -13.24 -6.84
C ASP A 15 9.57 -12.54 -6.80
N GLY A 16 10.57 -13.21 -6.23
CA GLY A 16 11.91 -12.66 -6.11
C GLY A 16 12.88 -13.61 -5.41
N PRO A 17 14.18 -13.31 -5.46
CA PRO A 17 15.22 -14.19 -4.94
C PRO A 17 15.14 -14.46 -3.43
N LEU A 18 14.46 -13.59 -2.68
CA LEU A 18 14.32 -13.73 -1.22
C LEU A 18 13.00 -14.38 -0.80
N LYS A 19 12.19 -14.88 -1.74
CA LYS A 19 10.87 -15.45 -1.43
C LYS A 19 10.96 -16.59 -0.43
N GLU A 20 11.83 -17.56 -0.68
CA GLU A 20 12.03 -18.73 0.20
C GLU A 20 12.49 -18.31 1.61
N GLU A 21 13.37 -17.30 1.70
CA GLU A 21 13.81 -16.76 3.00
C GLU A 21 12.63 -16.15 3.77
N PHE A 22 11.76 -15.41 3.09
CA PHE A 22 10.58 -14.82 3.73
C PHE A 22 9.53 -15.87 4.12
N GLU A 23 9.34 -16.91 3.31
CA GLU A 23 8.46 -18.04 3.63
C GLU A 23 8.95 -18.75 4.91
N ASN A 24 10.23 -19.11 4.98
CA ASN A 24 10.84 -19.73 6.15
C ASN A 24 10.75 -18.85 7.41
N TYR A 25 10.98 -17.53 7.24
CA TYR A 25 10.88 -16.59 8.36
C TYR A 25 9.43 -16.45 8.87
N ALA A 26 8.45 -16.41 7.97
CA ALA A 26 7.05 -16.36 8.34
C ALA A 26 6.62 -17.63 9.12
N GLU A 27 7.08 -18.79 8.68
CA GLU A 27 6.84 -20.08 9.36
C GLU A 27 7.50 -20.10 10.75
N GLU A 28 8.78 -19.73 10.87
CA GLU A 28 9.50 -19.62 12.15
C GLU A 28 8.75 -18.72 13.14
N LYS A 29 8.27 -17.57 12.65
CA LYS A 29 7.54 -16.60 13.48
C LYS A 29 6.05 -16.93 13.66
N LYS A 30 5.56 -18.01 13.05
CA LYS A 30 4.14 -18.44 13.08
C LYS A 30 3.20 -17.32 12.65
N VAL A 31 3.54 -16.62 11.56
CA VAL A 31 2.73 -15.57 10.96
C VAL A 31 1.90 -16.16 9.84
N ASP A 32 0.58 -15.92 9.84
CA ASP A 32 -0.28 -16.35 8.72
C ASP A 32 0.05 -15.52 7.48
N CYS A 33 0.86 -16.10 6.60
CA CYS A 33 1.30 -15.51 5.35
C CYS A 33 0.94 -16.40 4.16
N GLN A 34 0.45 -15.75 3.11
CA GLN A 34 0.24 -16.40 1.81
C GLN A 34 1.16 -15.75 0.77
N PHE A 35 2.07 -16.51 0.22
CA PHE A 35 2.94 -16.08 -0.87
C PHE A 35 2.36 -16.61 -2.17
N THR A 36 1.92 -15.70 -3.05
CA THR A 36 1.21 -16.08 -4.29
C THR A 36 2.14 -16.33 -5.46
N GLY A 37 3.40 -15.91 -5.36
CA GLY A 37 4.25 -15.76 -6.52
C GLY A 37 3.76 -14.65 -7.45
N ARG A 38 4.21 -14.68 -8.70
CA ARG A 38 3.78 -13.73 -9.73
C ARG A 38 2.37 -14.07 -10.21
N LEU A 39 1.48 -13.10 -10.16
CA LEU A 39 0.11 -13.22 -10.64
C LEU A 39 -0.09 -12.41 -11.94
N GLU A 40 -1.02 -12.87 -12.77
CA GLU A 40 -1.58 -12.04 -13.85
C GLU A 40 -2.26 -10.81 -13.24
N TYR A 41 -2.21 -9.66 -13.95
CA TYR A 41 -2.64 -8.36 -13.42
C TYR A 41 -4.08 -8.39 -12.90
N GLU A 42 -5.00 -8.98 -13.64
CA GLU A 42 -6.42 -9.07 -13.24
C GLU A 42 -6.61 -9.88 -11.96
N LYS A 43 -5.88 -10.99 -11.81
CA LYS A 43 -5.92 -11.81 -10.60
C LYS A 43 -5.32 -11.08 -9.40
N MET A 44 -4.21 -10.37 -9.62
CA MET A 44 -3.57 -9.54 -8.61
C MET A 44 -4.51 -8.44 -8.12
N VAL A 45 -5.17 -7.72 -9.03
CA VAL A 45 -6.14 -6.68 -8.68
C VAL A 45 -7.34 -7.26 -7.95
N GLY A 46 -7.88 -8.39 -8.41
CA GLY A 46 -9.00 -9.07 -7.73
C GLY A 46 -8.65 -9.44 -6.28
N LEU A 47 -7.45 -9.99 -6.07
CA LEU A 47 -6.96 -10.33 -4.73
C LEU A 47 -6.70 -9.07 -3.88
N LEU A 48 -6.11 -8.03 -4.47
CA LEU A 48 -5.87 -6.76 -3.80
C LEU A 48 -7.17 -6.11 -3.31
N CYS A 49 -8.22 -6.13 -4.13
CA CYS A 49 -9.55 -5.60 -3.76
C CYS A 49 -10.21 -6.37 -2.61
N SER A 50 -9.76 -7.58 -2.28
CA SER A 50 -10.22 -8.35 -1.13
C SER A 50 -9.44 -8.08 0.16
N CYS A 51 -8.39 -7.27 0.09
CA CYS A 51 -7.57 -6.90 1.24
C CYS A 51 -8.15 -5.69 1.98
N ASP A 52 -7.92 -5.62 3.27
CA ASP A 52 -8.37 -4.51 4.14
C ASP A 52 -7.34 -3.38 4.26
N ILE A 53 -6.05 -3.69 4.14
CA ILE A 53 -4.94 -2.77 4.36
C ILE A 53 -3.83 -3.11 3.36
N ALA A 54 -3.28 -2.11 2.67
CA ALA A 54 -2.05 -2.24 1.91
C ALA A 54 -0.85 -1.83 2.76
N VAL A 55 0.23 -2.59 2.68
CA VAL A 55 1.51 -2.22 3.27
C VAL A 55 2.50 -1.92 2.15
N ASN A 56 3.12 -0.74 2.19
CA ASN A 56 4.13 -0.30 1.23
C ASN A 56 5.52 -0.28 1.88
N PRO A 57 6.17 -1.45 2.05
CA PRO A 57 7.43 -1.59 2.78
C PRO A 57 8.61 -1.30 1.86
N ILE A 58 8.95 -0.03 1.70
CA ILE A 58 10.05 0.41 0.84
C ILE A 58 11.29 0.67 1.69
N LYS A 59 12.39 0.03 1.32
CA LYS A 59 13.70 0.22 1.97
C LYS A 59 14.19 1.66 1.77
N LYS A 60 14.85 2.22 2.77
CA LYS A 60 15.47 3.54 2.73
C LYS A 60 16.33 3.72 1.48
N GLY A 61 16.14 4.83 0.79
CA GLY A 61 16.90 5.19 -0.41
C GLY A 61 16.57 4.38 -1.68
N SER A 62 15.65 3.39 -1.62
CA SER A 62 15.36 2.52 -2.77
C SER A 62 14.33 3.08 -3.76
N ALA A 63 13.60 4.13 -3.42
CA ALA A 63 12.61 4.74 -4.30
C ALA A 63 12.60 6.28 -4.15
N GLY A 64 13.21 6.96 -5.11
CA GLY A 64 13.21 8.42 -5.19
C GLY A 64 11.92 9.03 -5.78
N SER A 65 11.06 8.23 -6.41
CA SER A 65 9.80 8.64 -7.02
C SER A 65 8.61 7.84 -6.48
N ILE A 66 7.41 8.33 -6.78
CA ILE A 66 6.18 7.57 -6.50
C ILE A 66 6.20 6.27 -7.31
N ILE A 67 6.05 5.13 -6.62
CA ILE A 67 6.09 3.81 -7.26
C ILE A 67 4.72 3.39 -7.78
N ASN A 68 4.68 2.60 -8.85
CA ASN A 68 3.43 2.24 -9.54
C ASN A 68 2.39 1.55 -8.65
N LYS A 69 2.82 0.67 -7.74
CA LYS A 69 1.89 -0.09 -6.86
C LYS A 69 1.03 0.78 -5.96
N VAL A 70 1.44 2.02 -5.66
CA VAL A 70 0.58 2.92 -4.84
C VAL A 70 -0.66 3.36 -5.61
N GLY A 71 -0.58 3.44 -6.94
CA GLY A 71 -1.74 3.64 -7.81
C GLY A 71 -2.74 2.47 -7.74
N ASP A 72 -2.24 1.24 -7.70
CA ASP A 72 -3.08 0.04 -7.56
C ASP A 72 -3.77 0.01 -6.19
N TYR A 73 -3.06 0.33 -5.10
CA TYR A 73 -3.64 0.44 -3.75
C TYR A 73 -4.75 1.50 -3.69
N ALA A 74 -4.48 2.65 -4.31
CA ALA A 74 -5.44 3.74 -4.35
C ALA A 74 -6.67 3.36 -5.21
N ALA A 75 -6.47 2.74 -6.36
CA ALA A 75 -7.55 2.27 -7.22
C ALA A 75 -8.40 1.17 -6.55
N ALA A 76 -7.78 0.30 -5.76
CA ALA A 76 -8.50 -0.70 -4.95
C ALA A 76 -9.28 -0.09 -3.78
N GLY A 77 -9.06 1.18 -3.43
CA GLY A 77 -9.76 1.86 -2.35
C GLY A 77 -9.43 1.31 -0.96
N ILE A 78 -8.19 0.90 -0.73
CA ILE A 78 -7.72 0.40 0.56
C ILE A 78 -6.71 1.36 1.20
N PRO A 79 -6.70 1.54 2.53
CA PRO A 79 -5.75 2.40 3.22
C PRO A 79 -4.34 1.84 3.14
N VAL A 80 -3.34 2.73 3.14
CA VAL A 80 -1.93 2.36 3.00
C VAL A 80 -1.15 2.64 4.28
N VAL A 81 -0.41 1.66 4.77
CA VAL A 81 0.69 1.86 5.72
C VAL A 81 1.96 2.04 4.90
N ASN A 82 2.55 3.25 4.93
CA ASN A 82 3.62 3.65 4.03
C ASN A 82 4.93 3.91 4.75
N THR A 83 6.00 3.22 4.32
CA THR A 83 7.37 3.46 4.77
C THR A 83 8.21 4.26 3.78
N GLN A 84 7.70 4.49 2.55
CA GLN A 84 8.44 5.21 1.51
C GLN A 84 8.72 6.66 1.92
N GLU A 85 9.97 7.11 1.76
CA GLU A 85 10.42 8.45 2.19
C GLU A 85 10.18 9.54 1.14
N ASN A 86 9.63 9.21 -0.04
CA ASN A 86 9.29 10.21 -1.05
C ASN A 86 8.31 11.25 -0.49
N LEU A 87 8.73 12.51 -0.42
CA LEU A 87 7.97 13.59 0.22
C LEU A 87 6.65 13.88 -0.53
N GLU A 88 6.66 13.79 -1.85
CA GLU A 88 5.45 14.03 -2.65
C GLU A 88 4.37 13.01 -2.28
N TYR A 89 4.72 11.71 -2.24
CA TYR A 89 3.75 10.68 -1.87
C TYR A 89 3.29 10.78 -0.42
N LYS A 90 4.20 11.06 0.51
CA LYS A 90 3.85 11.29 1.93
C LYS A 90 2.85 12.42 2.08
N ASN A 91 3.12 13.57 1.45
CA ASN A 91 2.25 14.73 1.51
C ASN A 91 0.86 14.47 0.87
N ILE A 92 0.84 13.74 -0.25
CA ILE A 92 -0.43 13.35 -0.89
C ILE A 92 -1.23 12.42 0.02
N LEU A 93 -0.60 11.40 0.60
CA LEU A 93 -1.25 10.44 1.48
C LEU A 93 -1.86 11.12 2.72
N GLU A 94 -1.12 12.06 3.32
CA GLU A 94 -1.60 12.87 4.46
C GLU A 94 -2.72 13.81 4.06
N LYS A 95 -2.55 14.56 2.97
CA LYS A 95 -3.56 15.52 2.49
C LYS A 95 -4.92 14.88 2.25
N TYR A 96 -4.93 13.65 1.72
CA TYR A 96 -6.16 12.91 1.46
C TYR A 96 -6.65 12.12 2.67
N ASN A 97 -5.86 11.98 3.73
CA ASN A 97 -6.11 11.03 4.81
C ASN A 97 -6.36 9.61 4.23
N ALA A 98 -5.46 9.15 3.37
CA ALA A 98 -5.59 7.91 2.62
C ALA A 98 -4.75 6.76 3.19
N GLY A 99 -4.05 6.99 4.29
CA GLY A 99 -3.18 6.01 4.94
C GLY A 99 -2.38 6.62 6.08
N ILE A 100 -1.39 5.88 6.56
CA ILE A 100 -0.51 6.26 7.66
C ILE A 100 0.93 6.20 7.18
N ASN A 101 1.62 7.34 7.22
CA ASN A 101 3.07 7.39 7.04
C ASN A 101 3.77 6.94 8.32
N VAL A 102 4.70 6.01 8.20
CA VAL A 102 5.51 5.52 9.30
C VAL A 102 6.99 5.74 9.02
N LYS A 103 7.81 5.69 10.06
CA LYS A 103 9.25 5.79 9.92
C LYS A 103 9.78 4.61 9.11
N ASN A 104 10.65 4.91 8.14
CA ASN A 104 11.31 3.89 7.34
C ASN A 104 12.11 2.92 8.25
N GLU A 105 12.12 1.66 7.90
CA GLU A 105 12.79 0.58 8.64
C GLU A 105 12.36 0.42 10.11
N SER A 106 11.25 1.03 10.52
CA SER A 106 10.64 0.84 11.84
C SER A 106 9.49 -0.17 11.76
N PHE A 107 9.78 -1.42 12.09
CA PHE A 107 8.74 -2.46 12.18
C PHE A 107 7.76 -2.21 13.35
N ILE A 108 8.20 -1.53 14.41
CA ILE A 108 7.32 -1.13 15.52
C ILE A 108 6.27 -0.13 15.04
N ASP A 109 6.69 0.94 14.34
CA ASP A 109 5.76 1.95 13.83
C ASP A 109 4.82 1.35 12.77
N THR A 110 5.34 0.46 11.92
CA THR A 110 4.54 -0.28 10.93
C THR A 110 3.48 -1.15 11.63
N ALA A 111 3.86 -1.90 12.66
CA ALA A 111 2.94 -2.72 13.43
C ALA A 111 1.87 -1.88 14.15
N ASN A 112 2.23 -0.74 14.75
CA ASN A 112 1.30 0.18 15.39
C ASN A 112 0.29 0.78 14.40
N ALA A 113 0.74 1.13 13.20
CA ALA A 113 -0.14 1.65 12.15
C ALA A 113 -1.13 0.58 11.65
N ILE A 114 -0.66 -0.66 11.45
CA ILE A 114 -1.54 -1.79 11.10
C ILE A 114 -2.56 -2.03 12.22
N GLU A 115 -2.14 -2.05 13.49
CA GLU A 115 -3.03 -2.22 14.63
C GLU A 115 -4.08 -1.11 14.73
N THR A 116 -3.70 0.14 14.47
CA THR A 116 -4.64 1.27 14.42
C THR A 116 -5.75 1.04 13.38
N LEU A 117 -5.37 0.65 12.16
CA LEU A 117 -6.31 0.37 11.08
C LEU A 117 -7.11 -0.93 11.33
N TYR A 118 -6.52 -1.91 11.99
CA TYR A 118 -7.20 -3.14 12.37
C TYR A 118 -8.32 -2.88 13.40
N ASN A 119 -8.03 -2.14 14.45
CA ASN A 119 -8.93 -1.89 15.57
C ASN A 119 -10.04 -0.89 15.23
N ASP A 120 -9.82 0.07 14.33
CA ASP A 120 -10.84 1.06 13.94
C ASP A 120 -11.32 0.84 12.49
N LYS A 121 -12.39 0.06 12.38
CA LYS A 121 -13.04 -0.19 11.09
C LYS A 121 -13.52 1.09 10.39
N ARG A 122 -13.92 2.12 11.13
CA ARG A 122 -14.44 3.37 10.55
C ARG A 122 -13.31 4.17 9.91
N ILE A 123 -12.18 4.28 10.60
CA ILE A 123 -10.97 4.91 10.04
C ILE A 123 -10.49 4.11 8.83
N ARG A 124 -10.44 2.79 8.90
CA ARG A 124 -10.01 1.93 7.80
C ARG A 124 -10.86 2.14 6.54
N ILE A 125 -12.19 2.12 6.67
CA ILE A 125 -13.10 2.38 5.55
C ILE A 125 -12.91 3.80 5.03
N LYS A 126 -12.89 4.80 5.91
CA LYS A 126 -12.75 6.20 5.51
C LYS A 126 -11.46 6.48 4.75
N TYR A 127 -10.34 5.93 5.21
CA TYR A 127 -9.04 6.07 4.53
C TYR A 127 -9.04 5.34 3.18
N GLY A 128 -9.71 4.20 3.07
CA GLY A 128 -9.90 3.49 1.80
C GLY A 128 -10.69 4.32 0.78
N GLU A 129 -11.85 4.88 1.18
CA GLU A 129 -12.64 5.79 0.34
C GLU A 129 -11.82 7.01 -0.12
N ASN A 130 -11.05 7.60 0.79
CA ASN A 130 -10.19 8.73 0.49
C ASN A 130 -9.07 8.34 -0.48
N ASN A 131 -8.51 7.15 -0.34
CA ASN A 131 -7.50 6.65 -1.27
C ASN A 131 -8.09 6.40 -2.67
N ARG A 132 -9.33 5.91 -2.74
CA ARG A 132 -10.05 5.79 -4.01
C ARG A 132 -10.24 7.17 -4.68
N LYS A 133 -10.63 8.18 -3.91
CA LYS A 133 -10.73 9.55 -4.40
C LYS A 133 -9.38 10.09 -4.89
N LEU A 134 -8.30 9.80 -4.17
CA LEU A 134 -6.93 10.13 -4.59
C LEU A 134 -6.61 9.51 -5.95
N ALA A 135 -6.95 8.22 -6.17
CA ALA A 135 -6.74 7.56 -7.47
C ALA A 135 -7.47 8.28 -8.60
N GLU A 136 -8.74 8.63 -8.39
CA GLU A 136 -9.59 9.29 -9.40
C GLU A 136 -9.13 10.71 -9.72
N GLU A 137 -8.53 11.42 -8.77
CA GLU A 137 -8.08 12.80 -8.96
C GLU A 137 -6.63 12.90 -9.47
N LYS A 138 -5.74 11.97 -9.07
CA LYS A 138 -4.29 12.10 -9.29
C LYS A 138 -3.68 11.00 -10.16
N PHE A 139 -4.26 9.79 -10.17
CA PHE A 139 -3.69 8.64 -10.87
C PHE A 139 -4.51 8.21 -12.09
N ASP A 140 -5.66 8.83 -12.35
CA ASP A 140 -6.43 8.58 -13.56
C ASP A 140 -5.70 9.15 -14.79
N ARG A 141 -5.18 8.26 -15.62
CA ARG A 141 -4.43 8.62 -16.83
C ARG A 141 -5.25 9.46 -17.81
N LYS A 142 -6.56 9.25 -17.89
CA LYS A 142 -7.43 10.05 -18.77
C LYS A 142 -7.43 11.52 -18.37
N LYS A 143 -7.41 11.80 -17.07
CA LYS A 143 -7.34 13.17 -16.54
C LYS A 143 -5.93 13.76 -16.65
N THR A 144 -4.92 13.01 -16.25
CA THR A 144 -3.54 13.51 -16.23
C THR A 144 -2.98 13.75 -17.62
N TYR A 145 -3.26 12.89 -18.60
CA TYR A 145 -2.84 13.11 -19.98
C TYR A 145 -3.50 14.34 -20.60
N ASN A 146 -4.78 14.58 -20.35
CA ASN A 146 -5.45 15.80 -20.81
C ASN A 146 -4.83 17.08 -20.21
N GLN A 147 -4.36 17.04 -18.99
CA GLN A 147 -3.63 18.17 -18.39
C GLN A 147 -2.26 18.40 -19.07
N ILE A 148 -1.54 17.32 -19.35
CA ILE A 148 -0.25 17.41 -20.07
C ILE A 148 -0.45 18.00 -21.47
N VAL A 149 -1.45 17.50 -22.22
CA VAL A 149 -1.78 18.01 -23.56
C VAL A 149 -2.10 19.50 -23.51
N LYS A 150 -2.97 19.95 -22.63
CA LYS A 150 -3.30 21.37 -22.43
C LYS A 150 -2.07 22.22 -22.11
N THR A 151 -1.17 21.72 -21.27
CA THR A 151 0.08 22.43 -20.94
C THR A 151 1.00 22.58 -22.16
N ILE A 152 1.09 21.55 -23.01
CA ILE A 152 1.89 21.58 -24.24
C ILE A 152 1.28 22.52 -25.29
N GLU A 153 -0.05 22.52 -25.42
CA GLU A 153 -0.78 23.36 -26.39
C GLU A 153 -0.90 24.83 -25.97
N GLY A 154 -0.44 25.17 -24.76
CA GLY A 154 -0.43 26.56 -24.27
C GLY A 154 -1.81 27.13 -23.89
N ASN A 155 -2.76 26.27 -23.59
CA ASN A 155 -4.13 26.63 -23.13
C ASN A 155 -4.31 26.38 -21.62
#